data_398bfb94db89e4566d20344d49c4194c
#
_entry.id   398bfb94db89e4566d20344d49c4194c
#
_cell.length_a   1.000
_cell.length_b   1.000
_cell.length_c   1.000
_cell.angle_alpha   90.00
_cell.angle_beta   90.00
_cell.angle_gamma   90.00
#
_symmetry.space_group_name_H-M   'P 1'
#
loop_
_entity.id
_entity.type
_entity.pdbx_description
1 polymer ?
#
loop_
_entity_poly.entity_id
_entity_poly.type
_entity_poly.pdbx_seq_one_letter_code
_entity_poly.pdbx_strand_id
1 'polypeptide(L)'
;MKKSFFTSSALALVAALALSACGGTANSAGTPAGSASSGINANCPGGEIKFGIEPYEDPAKLTPAYDVLATALSKKLNCPVKVQVVEDYSAEVLAMRNGKLDLGEFGPLGFVFASQKAGAEPLVSFATSDKKLSSYSAGIWVAKDSPLKTIADLKGKSLALGSVGSTSGDVLPRFGLRGVGIADADLKMDYTGGHPEALLALKNGKVDAAEINTQTLATATGAGTFNPSDYRRIWTSAPIPNDPITVRPDADPAFKKAVKDAFLTLDPADIAKVGAFLDVTPPGPMIAVSKDDYQPLFDLAKTMNLTEKNL
;
A
#
# COMPACT_ATOMS: atom_id res chain seq x y z
N MET A 1 -46.71 -35.72 12.00
CA MET A 1 -47.53 -36.03 13.21
C MET A 1 -46.96 -35.27 14.39
N LYS A 2 -47.85 -34.62 15.07
CA LYS A 2 -47.87 -33.92 16.37
C LYS A 2 -47.29 -32.49 16.41
N LYS A 3 -48.26 -31.59 16.34
CA LYS A 3 -48.31 -30.22 16.83
C LYS A 3 -48.21 -30.20 18.36
N SER A 4 -47.65 -29.15 18.92
CA SER A 4 -48.13 -28.67 20.21
C SER A 4 -47.92 -27.15 20.28
N PHE A 5 -49.05 -26.47 20.39
CA PHE A 5 -49.26 -25.07 20.78
C PHE A 5 -49.15 -24.98 22.30
N PHE A 6 -48.65 -23.89 22.85
CA PHE A 6 -49.20 -23.30 24.07
C PHE A 6 -48.96 -21.79 24.12
N THR A 7 -49.99 -21.14 24.40
CA THR A 7 -50.48 -19.78 24.48
C THR A 7 -50.03 -19.04 25.74
N SER A 8 -49.90 -17.72 25.56
CA SER A 8 -50.38 -16.57 26.35
C SER A 8 -50.20 -16.52 27.87
N SER A 9 -49.66 -15.40 28.38
CA SER A 9 -50.44 -14.50 29.25
C SER A 9 -49.72 -13.17 29.50
N ALA A 10 -50.43 -12.09 29.26
CA ALA A 10 -50.13 -10.72 29.62
C ALA A 10 -50.50 -10.49 31.11
N LEU A 11 -49.73 -9.63 31.79
CA LEU A 11 -50.26 -8.92 32.96
C LEU A 11 -49.68 -7.52 33.01
N ALA A 12 -50.53 -6.53 32.87
CA ALA A 12 -50.32 -5.11 33.12
C ALA A 12 -50.53 -4.83 34.62
N LEU A 13 -49.74 -3.94 35.20
CA LEU A 13 -50.11 -3.22 36.41
C LEU A 13 -49.62 -1.76 36.35
N VAL A 14 -50.56 -0.89 36.71
CA VAL A 14 -50.59 0.56 36.65
C VAL A 14 -50.34 1.13 38.06
N ALA A 15 -49.92 2.44 38.06
CA ALA A 15 -50.01 3.44 39.15
C ALA A 15 -48.79 3.53 40.07
N ALA A 16 -48.37 4.70 40.59
CA ALA A 16 -49.02 5.98 40.76
C ALA A 16 -48.00 7.10 40.94
N LEU A 17 -48.44 8.32 40.65
CA LEU A 17 -47.79 9.61 40.94
C LEU A 17 -47.63 9.89 42.45
N ALA A 18 -46.54 10.56 42.83
CA ALA A 18 -46.52 11.46 43.99
C ALA A 18 -45.66 12.68 43.67
N LEU A 19 -46.31 13.85 43.53
CA LEU A 19 -45.70 15.18 43.66
C LEU A 19 -45.45 15.47 45.14
N SER A 20 -44.29 16.00 45.44
CA SER A 20 -44.14 16.88 46.61
C SER A 20 -43.16 18.00 46.29
N ALA A 21 -43.66 19.18 46.21
CA ALA A 21 -42.95 20.45 46.18
C ALA A 21 -42.68 20.88 47.62
N CYS A 22 -41.49 21.33 47.90
CA CYS A 22 -41.21 22.36 48.88
C CYS A 22 -39.78 22.88 48.74
N GLY A 23 -39.55 24.04 48.50
CA GLY A 23 -38.81 25.18 48.48
C GLY A 23 -37.65 25.24 49.51
N GLY A 24 -36.58 25.86 49.06
CA GLY A 24 -35.42 26.22 49.85
C GLY A 24 -34.42 26.93 49.00
N THR A 25 -34.45 28.28 49.05
CA THR A 25 -33.41 29.15 48.52
C THR A 25 -32.11 28.98 49.25
N ALA A 26 -31.06 28.59 48.51
CA ALA A 26 -29.67 28.81 48.93
C ALA A 26 -28.83 29.17 47.70
N ASN A 27 -28.42 30.42 47.70
CA ASN A 27 -27.42 30.97 46.78
C ASN A 27 -26.11 30.24 46.95
N SER A 28 -25.68 29.49 45.96
CA SER A 28 -24.30 29.03 45.82
C SER A 28 -23.88 29.32 44.41
N ALA A 29 -22.94 30.23 44.26
CA ALA A 29 -22.26 30.51 43.02
C ALA A 29 -21.54 29.27 42.55
N GLY A 30 -22.24 28.47 41.73
CA GLY A 30 -21.67 27.36 40.98
C GLY A 30 -20.89 27.91 39.79
N THR A 31 -19.57 27.81 39.85
CA THR A 31 -18.69 27.92 38.70
C THR A 31 -19.32 27.12 37.57
N PRO A 32 -19.47 27.67 36.37
CA PRO A 32 -19.91 26.85 35.23
C PRO A 32 -18.87 25.78 35.01
N ALA A 33 -19.26 24.52 35.22
CA ALA A 33 -18.52 23.40 34.74
C ALA A 33 -18.40 23.62 33.23
N GLY A 34 -17.19 23.97 32.82
CA GLY A 34 -16.86 24.06 31.41
C GLY A 34 -17.27 22.75 30.77
N SER A 35 -18.25 22.79 29.88
CA SER A 35 -18.46 21.73 28.92
C SER A 35 -17.11 21.52 28.24
N ALA A 36 -16.43 20.46 28.61
CA ALA A 36 -15.33 19.96 27.81
C ALA A 36 -15.97 19.65 26.47
N SER A 37 -15.91 20.61 25.57
CA SER A 37 -16.05 20.37 24.16
C SER A 37 -15.04 19.25 23.88
N SER A 38 -15.51 18.06 23.67
CA SER A 38 -14.74 17.00 23.02
C SER A 38 -14.47 17.49 21.61
N GLY A 39 -13.52 18.44 21.50
CA GLY A 39 -13.07 18.93 20.22
C GLY A 39 -12.57 17.73 19.45
N ILE A 40 -13.28 17.40 18.38
CA ILE A 40 -12.83 16.39 17.42
C ILE A 40 -11.43 16.84 17.03
N ASN A 41 -10.42 16.01 17.35
CA ASN A 41 -9.07 16.29 16.90
C ASN A 41 -9.07 16.27 15.39
N ALA A 42 -8.92 17.44 14.75
CA ALA A 42 -8.93 17.59 13.30
C ALA A 42 -7.91 16.68 12.61
N ASN A 43 -6.85 16.30 13.32
CA ASN A 43 -5.82 15.36 12.84
C ASN A 43 -6.23 13.90 13.06
N CYS A 44 -7.38 13.62 13.69
CA CYS A 44 -7.83 12.28 14.06
C CYS A 44 -9.36 12.16 13.97
N PRO A 45 -9.96 12.40 12.80
CA PRO A 45 -11.41 12.53 12.68
C PRO A 45 -12.18 11.26 13.03
N GLY A 46 -11.57 10.08 12.83
CA GLY A 46 -12.17 8.77 13.16
C GLY A 46 -11.70 8.15 14.47
N GLY A 47 -10.88 8.87 15.28
CA GLY A 47 -10.26 8.32 16.48
C GLY A 47 -9.03 7.45 16.23
N GLU A 48 -8.83 6.99 14.99
CA GLU A 48 -7.63 6.31 14.49
C GLU A 48 -7.47 6.57 12.99
N ILE A 49 -6.26 6.40 12.47
CA ILE A 49 -5.95 6.47 11.04
C ILE A 49 -5.63 5.05 10.56
N LYS A 50 -6.33 4.60 9.52
CA LYS A 50 -6.13 3.29 8.89
C LYS A 50 -5.22 3.45 7.69
N PHE A 51 -4.03 2.84 7.76
CA PHE A 51 -3.00 2.94 6.76
C PHE A 51 -2.79 1.59 6.07
N GLY A 52 -3.25 1.46 4.83
CA GLY A 52 -3.07 0.29 3.97
C GLY A 52 -1.68 0.27 3.36
N ILE A 53 -1.13 -0.93 3.22
CA ILE A 53 0.16 -1.18 2.59
C ILE A 53 -0.01 -2.36 1.64
N GLU A 54 0.37 -2.22 0.38
CA GLU A 54 0.34 -3.35 -0.55
C GLU A 54 1.44 -4.39 -0.23
N PRO A 55 1.19 -5.67 -0.54
CA PRO A 55 2.09 -6.76 -0.15
C PRO A 55 3.22 -6.95 -1.18
N TYR A 56 4.15 -6.01 -1.31
CA TYR A 56 5.28 -6.11 -2.24
C TYR A 56 6.46 -6.93 -1.69
N GLU A 57 6.48 -7.22 -0.41
CA GLU A 57 7.44 -8.09 0.29
C GLU A 57 6.67 -8.91 1.34
N ASP A 58 7.32 -9.88 1.97
CA ASP A 58 6.76 -10.69 3.05
C ASP A 58 6.14 -9.80 4.15
N PRO A 59 4.83 -9.95 4.45
CA PRO A 59 4.15 -9.16 5.48
C PRO A 59 4.81 -9.24 6.86
N ALA A 60 5.48 -10.36 7.19
CA ALA A 60 6.20 -10.52 8.44
C ALA A 60 7.42 -9.60 8.54
N LYS A 61 7.93 -9.11 7.41
CA LYS A 61 9.02 -8.14 7.33
C LYS A 61 8.50 -6.71 7.19
N LEU A 62 7.45 -6.50 6.37
CA LEU A 62 6.87 -5.18 6.11
C LEU A 62 6.25 -4.60 7.38
N THR A 63 5.41 -5.36 8.06
CA THR A 63 4.66 -4.87 9.22
C THR A 63 5.55 -4.21 10.27
N PRO A 64 6.66 -4.80 10.74
CA PRO A 64 7.53 -4.13 11.72
C PRO A 64 8.16 -2.83 11.21
N ALA A 65 8.48 -2.73 9.93
CA ALA A 65 9.07 -1.53 9.35
C ALA A 65 8.05 -0.38 9.29
N TYR A 66 6.82 -0.69 8.83
CA TYR A 66 5.74 0.30 8.79
C TYR A 66 5.20 0.66 10.17
N ASP A 67 5.28 -0.22 11.16
CA ASP A 67 4.94 0.10 12.56
C ASP A 67 5.86 1.19 13.14
N VAL A 68 7.13 1.22 12.75
CA VAL A 68 8.05 2.32 13.11
C VAL A 68 7.53 3.64 12.55
N LEU A 69 7.24 3.66 11.25
CA LEU A 69 6.71 4.83 10.54
C LEU A 69 5.36 5.30 11.14
N ALA A 70 4.45 4.35 11.38
CA ALA A 70 3.13 4.61 11.97
C ALA A 70 3.24 5.15 13.40
N THR A 71 4.19 4.64 14.19
CA THR A 71 4.46 5.14 15.54
C THR A 71 4.94 6.59 15.51
N ALA A 72 5.84 6.93 14.59
CA ALA A 72 6.32 8.29 14.43
C ALA A 72 5.19 9.25 14.00
N LEU A 73 4.36 8.82 13.03
CA LEU A 73 3.17 9.56 12.60
C LEU A 73 2.16 9.74 13.73
N SER A 74 1.88 8.69 14.50
CA SER A 74 0.94 8.74 15.63
C SER A 74 1.33 9.81 16.64
N LYS A 75 2.62 9.93 16.92
CA LYS A 75 3.14 10.98 17.82
C LYS A 75 2.94 12.37 17.25
N LYS A 76 3.24 12.57 15.95
CA LYS A 76 3.11 13.90 15.32
C LYS A 76 1.66 14.35 15.17
N LEU A 77 0.75 13.43 14.88
CA LEU A 77 -0.66 13.71 14.66
C LEU A 77 -1.48 13.69 15.96
N ASN A 78 -0.92 13.18 17.06
CA ASN A 78 -1.65 12.86 18.29
C ASN A 78 -2.89 12.00 17.97
N CYS A 79 -2.70 10.98 17.10
CA CYS A 79 -3.73 10.08 16.62
C CYS A 79 -3.12 8.68 16.37
N PRO A 80 -3.74 7.61 16.88
CA PRO A 80 -3.28 6.26 16.55
C PRO A 80 -3.27 6.02 15.04
N VAL A 81 -2.16 5.55 14.51
CA VAL A 81 -2.04 5.08 13.11
C VAL A 81 -1.92 3.56 13.14
N LYS A 82 -2.82 2.89 12.43
CA LYS A 82 -2.89 1.42 12.35
C LYS A 82 -2.50 0.96 10.97
N VAL A 83 -1.40 0.24 10.89
CA VAL A 83 -0.92 -0.38 9.65
C VAL A 83 -1.72 -1.65 9.36
N GLN A 84 -2.06 -1.84 8.11
CA GLN A 84 -2.67 -3.05 7.60
C GLN A 84 -2.01 -3.40 6.26
N VAL A 85 -1.17 -4.44 6.26
CA VAL A 85 -0.74 -5.05 4.99
C VAL A 85 -1.95 -5.79 4.42
N VAL A 86 -2.34 -5.44 3.21
CA VAL A 86 -3.54 -6.01 2.56
C VAL A 86 -3.22 -7.37 1.92
N GLU A 87 -4.25 -8.08 1.45
CA GLU A 87 -4.10 -9.41 0.88
C GLU A 87 -3.49 -9.37 -0.53
N ASP A 88 -3.93 -8.40 -1.35
CA ASP A 88 -3.44 -8.20 -2.72
C ASP A 88 -3.59 -6.73 -3.15
N TYR A 89 -3.05 -6.38 -4.33
CA TYR A 89 -3.06 -5.03 -4.89
C TYR A 89 -4.47 -4.51 -5.15
N SER A 90 -5.38 -5.38 -5.61
CA SER A 90 -6.78 -5.01 -5.87
C SER A 90 -7.54 -4.75 -4.58
N ALA A 91 -7.24 -5.51 -3.53
CA ALA A 91 -7.86 -5.35 -2.21
C ALA A 91 -7.59 -3.96 -1.61
N GLU A 92 -6.38 -3.40 -1.83
CA GLU A 92 -6.06 -2.05 -1.35
C GLU A 92 -6.89 -0.97 -2.06
N VAL A 93 -6.96 -1.04 -3.40
CA VAL A 93 -7.79 -0.11 -4.19
C VAL A 93 -9.25 -0.19 -3.77
N LEU A 94 -9.77 -1.39 -3.56
CA LEU A 94 -11.14 -1.62 -3.08
C LEU A 94 -11.35 -1.08 -1.67
N ALA A 95 -10.40 -1.30 -0.77
CA ALA A 95 -10.47 -0.81 0.62
C ALA A 95 -10.48 0.73 0.66
N MET A 96 -9.64 1.39 -0.13
CA MET A 96 -9.63 2.85 -0.28
C MET A 96 -10.97 3.35 -0.84
N ARG A 97 -11.47 2.75 -1.93
CA ARG A 97 -12.74 3.11 -2.56
C ARG A 97 -13.93 2.99 -1.61
N ASN A 98 -13.91 1.99 -0.75
CA ASN A 98 -14.98 1.70 0.19
C ASN A 98 -14.83 2.43 1.55
N GLY A 99 -13.89 3.38 1.66
CA GLY A 99 -13.65 4.16 2.88
C GLY A 99 -13.14 3.31 4.05
N LYS A 100 -12.48 2.18 3.76
CA LYS A 100 -11.88 1.31 4.78
C LYS A 100 -10.45 1.71 5.13
N LEU A 101 -9.83 2.53 4.31
CA LEU A 101 -8.51 3.12 4.52
C LEU A 101 -8.62 4.64 4.51
N ASP A 102 -7.86 5.29 5.37
CA ASP A 102 -7.67 6.74 5.38
C ASP A 102 -6.44 7.11 4.55
N LEU A 103 -5.40 6.28 4.64
CA LEU A 103 -4.16 6.37 3.88
C LEU A 103 -3.88 5.04 3.19
N GLY A 104 -3.17 5.08 2.06
CA GLY A 104 -2.69 3.89 1.37
C GLY A 104 -1.34 4.16 0.74
N GLU A 105 -0.42 3.20 0.85
CA GLU A 105 0.81 3.17 0.07
C GLU A 105 0.63 2.19 -1.07
N PHE A 106 0.53 2.71 -2.27
CA PHE A 106 0.32 1.96 -3.49
C PHE A 106 1.60 1.87 -4.30
N GLY A 107 1.89 0.72 -4.87
CA GLY A 107 2.83 0.69 -5.98
C GLY A 107 2.37 1.63 -7.10
N PRO A 108 3.28 2.15 -7.92
CA PRO A 108 2.98 3.24 -8.84
C PRO A 108 1.83 2.96 -9.83
N LEU A 109 1.64 1.71 -10.27
CA LEU A 109 0.49 1.33 -11.08
C LEU A 109 -0.78 1.16 -10.23
N GLY A 110 -0.67 0.59 -9.03
CA GLY A 110 -1.77 0.53 -8.05
C GLY A 110 -2.33 1.92 -7.77
N PHE A 111 -1.46 2.92 -7.64
CA PHE A 111 -1.85 4.32 -7.51
C PHE A 111 -2.63 4.84 -8.73
N VAL A 112 -2.29 4.45 -9.96
CA VAL A 112 -3.07 4.82 -11.14
C VAL A 112 -4.52 4.38 -10.95
N PHE A 113 -4.74 3.14 -10.54
CA PHE A 113 -6.10 2.62 -10.32
C PHE A 113 -6.76 3.23 -9.08
N ALA A 114 -6.04 3.40 -7.98
CA ALA A 114 -6.56 4.06 -6.79
C ALA A 114 -6.99 5.50 -7.08
N SER A 115 -6.21 6.25 -7.87
CA SER A 115 -6.56 7.59 -8.32
C SER A 115 -7.80 7.59 -9.20
N GLN A 116 -7.92 6.65 -10.16
CA GLN A 116 -9.03 6.62 -11.12
C GLN A 116 -10.33 6.05 -10.52
N LYS A 117 -10.25 5.08 -9.60
CA LYS A 117 -11.39 4.31 -9.11
C LYS A 117 -11.82 4.68 -7.70
N ALA A 118 -10.87 5.12 -6.88
CA ALA A 118 -11.11 5.53 -5.50
C ALA A 118 -10.91 7.04 -5.29
N GLY A 119 -10.39 7.76 -6.29
CA GLY A 119 -10.10 9.18 -6.18
C GLY A 119 -8.92 9.48 -5.24
N ALA A 120 -8.07 8.49 -4.93
CA ALA A 120 -6.93 8.64 -4.04
C ALA A 120 -6.01 9.78 -4.49
N GLU A 121 -5.62 10.62 -3.55
CA GLU A 121 -4.78 11.79 -3.78
C GLU A 121 -3.37 11.52 -3.24
N PRO A 122 -2.30 11.69 -4.04
CA PRO A 122 -0.93 11.46 -3.56
C PRO A 122 -0.50 12.61 -2.66
N LEU A 123 0.13 12.30 -1.55
CA LEU A 123 0.64 13.28 -0.60
C LEU A 123 2.16 13.38 -0.65
N VAL A 124 2.83 12.26 -0.46
CA VAL A 124 4.29 12.16 -0.31
C VAL A 124 4.81 10.85 -0.89
N SER A 125 6.12 10.81 -1.15
CA SER A 125 6.86 9.58 -1.46
C SER A 125 8.28 9.66 -0.91
N PHE A 126 9.04 8.60 -1.07
CA PHE A 126 10.38 8.43 -0.54
C PHE A 126 11.41 9.11 -1.45
N ALA A 127 12.33 9.85 -0.86
CA ALA A 127 13.39 10.54 -1.58
C ALA A 127 14.78 10.04 -1.18
N THR A 128 15.71 10.18 -2.08
CA THR A 128 17.13 10.05 -1.78
C THR A 128 17.65 11.25 -0.97
N SER A 129 18.84 11.15 -0.40
CA SER A 129 19.42 12.21 0.45
C SER A 129 19.56 13.57 -0.23
N ASP A 130 19.61 13.61 -1.57
CA ASP A 130 19.60 14.84 -2.37
C ASP A 130 18.16 15.38 -2.63
N LYS A 131 17.17 14.82 -1.94
CA LYS A 131 15.76 15.21 -1.99
C LYS A 131 15.11 15.03 -3.37
N LYS A 132 15.58 14.09 -4.16
CA LYS A 132 14.91 13.70 -5.39
C LYS A 132 14.03 12.50 -5.13
N LEU A 133 12.89 12.43 -5.82
CA LEU A 133 12.04 11.27 -5.81
C LEU A 133 12.87 10.03 -6.15
N SER A 134 12.89 9.06 -5.26
CA SER A 134 13.59 7.81 -5.48
C SER A 134 12.90 6.97 -6.55
N SER A 135 13.63 6.08 -7.16
CA SER A 135 13.12 5.20 -8.21
C SER A 135 13.78 3.84 -8.16
N TYR A 136 13.09 2.86 -8.70
CA TYR A 136 13.56 1.50 -8.86
C TYR A 136 13.36 1.02 -10.31
N SER A 137 13.69 -0.22 -10.64
CA SER A 137 13.49 -0.77 -11.98
C SER A 137 13.04 -2.23 -11.92
N ALA A 138 12.15 -2.61 -12.83
CA ALA A 138 11.86 -3.99 -13.11
C ALA A 138 13.02 -4.64 -13.86
N GLY A 139 13.24 -5.93 -13.64
CA GLY A 139 14.25 -6.71 -14.36
C GLY A 139 13.74 -8.11 -14.68
N ILE A 140 14.20 -8.68 -15.80
CA ILE A 140 14.03 -10.11 -16.06
C ILE A 140 15.38 -10.79 -16.00
N TRP A 141 15.47 -11.82 -15.19
CA TRP A 141 16.70 -12.52 -14.89
C TRP A 141 16.62 -14.00 -15.25
N VAL A 142 17.76 -14.55 -15.62
CA VAL A 142 17.97 -15.97 -15.93
C VAL A 142 19.21 -16.48 -15.22
N ALA A 143 19.35 -17.79 -15.07
CA ALA A 143 20.60 -18.39 -14.59
C ALA A 143 21.79 -17.96 -15.47
N LYS A 144 22.98 -17.80 -14.90
CA LYS A 144 24.17 -17.35 -15.61
C LYS A 144 24.47 -18.16 -16.86
N ASP A 145 24.33 -19.49 -16.75
CA ASP A 145 24.63 -20.43 -17.85
C ASP A 145 23.47 -20.63 -18.81
N SER A 146 22.34 -19.93 -18.60
CA SER A 146 21.19 -20.02 -19.48
C SER A 146 21.56 -19.61 -20.91
N PRO A 147 21.06 -20.29 -21.96
CA PRO A 147 21.23 -19.89 -23.34
C PRO A 147 20.50 -18.58 -23.70
N LEU A 148 19.52 -18.17 -22.86
CA LEU A 148 18.71 -16.96 -23.06
C LEU A 148 19.56 -15.72 -22.79
N LYS A 149 19.70 -14.83 -23.80
CA LYS A 149 20.56 -13.64 -23.73
C LYS A 149 19.78 -12.33 -23.70
N THR A 150 18.59 -12.34 -24.27
CA THR A 150 17.73 -11.17 -24.45
C THR A 150 16.30 -11.53 -24.08
N ILE A 151 15.46 -10.53 -23.86
CA ILE A 151 14.01 -10.73 -23.62
C ILE A 151 13.32 -11.45 -24.79
N ALA A 152 13.82 -11.28 -26.03
CA ALA A 152 13.26 -11.95 -27.22
C ALA A 152 13.44 -13.48 -27.20
N ASP A 153 14.41 -13.99 -26.45
CA ASP A 153 14.66 -15.43 -26.33
C ASP A 153 13.63 -16.14 -25.43
N LEU A 154 12.75 -15.38 -24.79
CA LEU A 154 11.76 -15.94 -23.86
C LEU A 154 10.56 -16.59 -24.55
N LYS A 155 10.40 -16.46 -25.85
CA LYS A 155 9.29 -17.10 -26.56
C LYS A 155 9.25 -18.61 -26.32
N GLY A 156 8.11 -19.12 -25.82
CA GLY A 156 7.91 -20.52 -25.47
C GLY A 156 8.51 -20.94 -24.12
N LYS A 157 9.11 -20.02 -23.38
CA LYS A 157 9.77 -20.27 -22.08
C LYS A 157 8.84 -20.04 -20.90
N SER A 158 9.27 -20.50 -19.73
CA SER A 158 8.60 -20.22 -18.47
C SER A 158 9.14 -18.94 -17.83
N LEU A 159 8.23 -18.09 -17.35
CA LEU A 159 8.54 -16.82 -16.69
C LEU A 159 7.75 -16.70 -15.40
N ALA A 160 8.43 -16.62 -14.27
CA ALA A 160 7.82 -16.26 -13.01
C ALA A 160 7.62 -14.75 -12.93
N LEU A 161 6.41 -14.34 -12.62
CA LEU A 161 5.99 -12.98 -12.34
C LEU A 161 5.62 -12.87 -10.86
N GLY A 162 5.58 -11.65 -10.32
CA GLY A 162 5.11 -11.39 -8.96
C GLY A 162 3.59 -11.51 -8.83
N SER A 163 2.95 -10.53 -8.22
CA SER A 163 1.49 -10.44 -8.12
C SER A 163 0.88 -9.81 -9.36
N VAL A 164 -0.33 -10.22 -9.70
CA VAL A 164 -1.13 -9.55 -10.75
C VAL A 164 -1.31 -8.08 -10.37
N GLY A 165 -1.15 -7.18 -11.33
CA GLY A 165 -1.28 -5.73 -11.12
C GLY A 165 -0.02 -5.04 -10.61
N SER A 166 1.01 -5.79 -10.17
CA SER A 166 2.29 -5.18 -9.77
C SER A 166 2.93 -4.43 -10.93
N THR A 167 3.43 -3.22 -10.66
CA THR A 167 4.11 -2.38 -11.65
C THR A 167 5.31 -3.09 -12.23
N SER A 168 6.23 -3.55 -11.38
CA SER A 168 7.49 -4.20 -11.77
C SER A 168 7.37 -5.70 -11.89
N GLY A 169 6.47 -6.33 -11.12
CA GLY A 169 6.32 -7.78 -11.06
C GLY A 169 5.42 -8.37 -12.12
N ASP A 170 4.60 -7.55 -12.80
CA ASP A 170 3.65 -8.00 -13.81
C ASP A 170 3.70 -7.11 -15.06
N VAL A 171 3.26 -5.85 -14.94
CA VAL A 171 2.88 -5.06 -16.11
C VAL A 171 4.08 -4.64 -16.95
N LEU A 172 5.14 -4.13 -16.34
CA LEU A 172 6.33 -3.70 -17.08
C LEU A 172 7.08 -4.85 -17.76
N PRO A 173 7.29 -6.04 -17.14
CA PRO A 173 7.79 -7.21 -17.85
C PRO A 173 6.97 -7.56 -19.09
N ARG A 174 5.64 -7.60 -18.98
CA ARG A 174 4.75 -7.88 -20.11
C ARG A 174 4.78 -6.77 -21.18
N PHE A 175 4.89 -5.51 -20.77
CA PHE A 175 5.10 -4.40 -21.68
C PHE A 175 6.42 -4.55 -22.46
N GLY A 176 7.51 -4.92 -21.80
CA GLY A 176 8.79 -5.20 -22.43
C GLY A 176 8.72 -6.35 -23.46
N LEU A 177 8.04 -7.44 -23.08
CA LEU A 177 7.81 -8.59 -23.97
C LEU A 177 7.01 -8.21 -25.24
N ARG A 178 5.94 -7.44 -25.06
CA ARG A 178 5.15 -6.94 -26.21
C ARG A 178 5.96 -6.03 -27.11
N GLY A 179 6.90 -5.25 -26.54
CA GLY A 179 7.81 -4.40 -27.32
C GLY A 179 8.74 -5.17 -28.27
N VAL A 180 8.95 -6.47 -28.01
CA VAL A 180 9.73 -7.37 -28.91
C VAL A 180 8.84 -8.40 -29.62
N GLY A 181 7.53 -8.16 -29.66
CA GLY A 181 6.58 -8.99 -30.41
C GLY A 181 6.20 -10.31 -29.73
N ILE A 182 6.40 -10.45 -28.41
CA ILE A 182 6.00 -11.63 -27.63
C ILE A 182 4.68 -11.30 -26.91
N ALA A 183 3.62 -12.05 -27.22
CA ALA A 183 2.35 -11.97 -26.53
C ALA A 183 2.35 -12.83 -25.26
N ASP A 184 1.45 -12.53 -24.33
CA ASP A 184 1.29 -13.28 -23.08
C ASP A 184 1.09 -14.79 -23.33
N ALA A 185 0.33 -15.14 -24.39
CA ALA A 185 0.08 -16.53 -24.80
C ALA A 185 1.31 -17.25 -25.39
N ASP A 186 2.37 -16.52 -25.73
CA ASP A 186 3.63 -17.10 -26.22
C ASP A 186 4.54 -17.60 -25.10
N LEU A 187 4.14 -17.44 -23.83
CA LEU A 187 4.91 -17.78 -22.63
C LEU A 187 4.15 -18.74 -21.72
N LYS A 188 4.88 -19.44 -20.89
CA LYS A 188 4.34 -20.14 -19.73
C LYS A 188 4.53 -19.22 -18.51
N MET A 189 3.61 -18.26 -18.34
CA MET A 189 3.65 -17.32 -17.21
C MET A 189 3.14 -18.00 -15.95
N ASP A 190 3.88 -17.79 -14.85
CA ASP A 190 3.55 -18.24 -13.51
C ASP A 190 3.50 -17.03 -12.57
N TYR A 191 2.31 -16.69 -12.09
CA TYR A 191 2.12 -15.64 -11.08
C TYR A 191 2.34 -16.25 -9.70
N THR A 192 3.48 -15.95 -9.12
CA THR A 192 3.95 -16.60 -7.88
C THR A 192 3.36 -15.99 -6.60
N GLY A 193 2.63 -14.88 -6.72
CA GLY A 193 1.98 -14.18 -5.60
C GLY A 193 2.84 -13.10 -4.94
N GLY A 194 4.12 -12.98 -5.31
CA GLY A 194 5.01 -11.95 -4.77
C GLY A 194 6.37 -11.93 -5.45
N HIS A 195 7.12 -10.85 -5.24
CA HIS A 195 8.47 -10.71 -5.77
C HIS A 195 9.47 -11.72 -5.17
N PRO A 196 9.45 -11.98 -3.84
CA PRO A 196 10.33 -12.98 -3.24
C PRO A 196 10.09 -14.39 -3.80
N GLU A 197 8.83 -14.74 -4.09
CA GLU A 197 8.42 -16.04 -4.62
C GLU A 197 8.90 -16.20 -6.08
N ALA A 198 8.83 -15.15 -6.89
CA ALA A 198 9.35 -15.15 -8.26
C ALA A 198 10.87 -15.37 -8.27
N LEU A 199 11.60 -14.67 -7.41
CA LEU A 199 13.03 -14.88 -7.20
C LEU A 199 13.34 -16.30 -6.77
N LEU A 200 12.56 -16.85 -5.82
CA LEU A 200 12.73 -18.20 -5.31
C LEU A 200 12.46 -19.26 -6.40
N ALA A 201 11.48 -19.04 -7.28
CA ALA A 201 11.19 -19.93 -8.39
C ALA A 201 12.38 -20.03 -9.35
N LEU A 202 13.04 -18.91 -9.68
CA LEU A 202 14.25 -18.90 -10.50
C LEU A 202 15.41 -19.60 -9.78
N LYS A 203 15.63 -19.27 -8.52
CA LYS A 203 16.69 -19.83 -7.69
C LYS A 203 16.61 -21.36 -7.59
N ASN A 204 15.39 -21.89 -7.53
CA ASN A 204 15.12 -23.33 -7.46
C ASN A 204 15.05 -24.01 -8.85
N GLY A 205 15.33 -23.29 -9.93
CA GLY A 205 15.27 -23.83 -11.30
C GLY A 205 13.88 -24.29 -11.74
N LYS A 206 12.81 -23.71 -11.16
CA LYS A 206 11.42 -24.03 -11.50
C LYS A 206 10.96 -23.35 -12.79
N VAL A 207 11.62 -22.26 -13.15
CA VAL A 207 11.33 -21.42 -14.32
C VAL A 207 12.61 -21.11 -15.08
N ASP A 208 12.48 -20.81 -16.38
CA ASP A 208 13.61 -20.40 -17.22
C ASP A 208 14.07 -18.98 -16.91
N ALA A 209 13.13 -18.11 -16.52
CA ALA A 209 13.35 -16.71 -16.18
C ALA A 209 12.40 -16.26 -15.05
N ALA A 210 12.80 -15.22 -14.32
CA ALA A 210 11.92 -14.58 -13.35
C ALA A 210 12.06 -13.05 -13.39
N GLU A 211 10.97 -12.40 -13.03
CA GLU A 211 11.00 -10.99 -12.65
C GLU A 211 11.72 -10.86 -11.30
N ILE A 212 12.71 -9.97 -11.26
CA ILE A 212 13.38 -9.52 -10.03
C ILE A 212 13.65 -8.03 -10.20
N ASN A 213 12.93 -7.19 -9.46
CA ASN A 213 13.15 -5.77 -9.44
C ASN A 213 14.37 -5.39 -8.58
N THR A 214 14.81 -4.12 -8.62
CA THR A 214 15.99 -3.69 -7.87
C THR A 214 15.76 -3.72 -6.35
N GLN A 215 14.55 -3.53 -5.87
CA GLN A 215 14.16 -3.58 -4.46
C GLN A 215 14.33 -5.00 -3.89
N THR A 216 13.71 -5.98 -4.56
CA THR A 216 13.85 -7.40 -4.20
C THR A 216 15.30 -7.85 -4.31
N LEU A 217 16.01 -7.40 -5.36
CA LEU A 217 17.43 -7.71 -5.54
C LEU A 217 18.27 -7.18 -4.38
N ALA A 218 18.07 -5.92 -3.97
CA ALA A 218 18.79 -5.32 -2.85
C ALA A 218 18.51 -6.06 -1.54
N THR A 219 17.23 -6.31 -1.24
CA THR A 219 16.80 -7.04 -0.02
C THR A 219 17.39 -8.44 0.03
N ALA A 220 17.26 -9.23 -1.04
CA ALA A 220 17.74 -10.61 -1.08
C ALA A 220 19.27 -10.71 -1.06
N THR A 221 19.97 -9.77 -1.72
CA THR A 221 21.44 -9.69 -1.70
C THR A 221 21.94 -9.29 -0.32
N GLY A 222 21.32 -8.27 0.29
CA GLY A 222 21.66 -7.82 1.64
C GLY A 222 21.44 -8.90 2.70
N ALA A 223 20.43 -9.74 2.52
CA ALA A 223 20.15 -10.89 3.38
C ALA A 223 21.05 -12.12 3.07
N GLY A 224 21.91 -12.07 2.03
CA GLY A 224 22.75 -13.20 1.60
C GLY A 224 21.96 -14.36 1.01
N THR A 225 20.68 -14.16 0.66
CA THR A 225 19.81 -15.21 0.11
C THR A 225 19.86 -15.31 -1.41
N PHE A 226 20.43 -14.32 -2.08
CA PHE A 226 20.63 -14.27 -3.52
C PHE A 226 22.00 -13.69 -3.86
N ASN A 227 22.73 -14.33 -4.77
CA ASN A 227 24.00 -13.85 -5.30
C ASN A 227 23.82 -13.46 -6.77
N PRO A 228 23.78 -12.16 -7.12
CA PRO A 228 23.54 -11.70 -8.49
C PRO A 228 24.58 -12.22 -9.51
N SER A 229 25.78 -12.60 -9.06
CA SER A 229 26.83 -13.09 -9.96
C SER A 229 26.54 -14.48 -10.56
N ASP A 230 25.59 -15.23 -9.97
CA ASP A 230 25.16 -16.55 -10.44
C ASP A 230 24.02 -16.45 -11.48
N TYR A 231 23.61 -15.23 -11.79
CA TYR A 231 22.51 -14.93 -12.70
C TYR A 231 22.91 -13.86 -13.71
N ARG A 232 22.02 -13.63 -14.67
CA ARG A 232 22.16 -12.57 -15.67
C ARG A 232 20.82 -11.88 -15.88
N ARG A 233 20.82 -10.55 -15.83
CA ARG A 233 19.68 -9.73 -16.21
C ARG A 233 19.67 -9.60 -17.73
N ILE A 234 18.58 -10.01 -18.37
CA ILE A 234 18.39 -9.97 -19.81
C ILE A 234 17.48 -8.84 -20.29
N TRP A 235 16.80 -8.19 -19.34
CA TRP A 235 16.00 -7.00 -19.60
C TRP A 235 15.88 -6.13 -18.35
N THR A 236 15.67 -4.83 -18.56
CA THR A 236 15.35 -3.87 -17.50
C THR A 236 14.40 -2.81 -18.01
N SER A 237 13.48 -2.35 -17.16
CA SER A 237 12.57 -1.25 -17.47
C SER A 237 13.25 0.12 -17.43
N ALA A 238 12.56 1.15 -17.91
CA ALA A 238 12.84 2.52 -17.49
C ALA A 238 12.68 2.65 -15.96
N PRO A 239 13.29 3.69 -15.34
CA PRO A 239 13.09 3.96 -13.93
C PRO A 239 11.60 4.14 -13.59
N ILE A 240 11.19 3.57 -12.46
CA ILE A 240 9.84 3.62 -11.91
C ILE A 240 9.93 4.52 -10.67
N PRO A 241 9.14 5.61 -10.57
CA PRO A 241 9.11 6.40 -9.33
C PRO A 241 8.65 5.51 -8.17
N ASN A 242 9.23 5.68 -6.99
CA ASN A 242 8.82 4.92 -5.81
C ASN A 242 7.40 5.27 -5.36
N ASP A 243 6.87 4.40 -4.54
CA ASP A 243 5.48 4.29 -4.15
C ASP A 243 4.95 5.57 -3.48
N PRO A 244 3.81 6.11 -3.93
CA PRO A 244 3.18 7.25 -3.27
C PRO A 244 2.38 6.80 -2.05
N ILE A 245 2.49 7.54 -0.96
CA ILE A 245 1.51 7.50 0.12
C ILE A 245 0.39 8.46 -0.23
N THR A 246 -0.82 7.94 -0.24
CA THR A 246 -2.03 8.64 -0.66
C THR A 246 -3.01 8.82 0.48
N VAL A 247 -3.96 9.71 0.29
CA VAL A 247 -5.09 9.93 1.20
C VAL A 247 -6.41 9.74 0.44
N ARG A 248 -7.46 9.29 1.13
CA ARG A 248 -8.79 9.19 0.55
C ARG A 248 -9.34 10.56 0.14
N PRO A 249 -10.13 10.65 -0.96
CA PRO A 249 -10.53 11.92 -1.56
C PRO A 249 -11.45 12.77 -0.66
N ASP A 250 -12.30 12.11 0.10
CA ASP A 250 -13.33 12.72 0.97
C ASP A 250 -12.82 13.12 2.36
N ALA A 251 -11.51 12.97 2.62
CA ALA A 251 -10.89 13.41 3.86
C ALA A 251 -10.94 14.96 3.97
N ASP A 252 -11.13 15.44 5.20
CA ASP A 252 -11.10 16.87 5.49
C ASP A 252 -9.79 17.51 5.00
N PRO A 253 -9.82 18.69 4.35
CA PRO A 253 -8.61 19.37 3.87
C PRO A 253 -7.58 19.65 4.98
N ALA A 254 -8.04 19.96 6.20
CA ALA A 254 -7.12 20.16 7.32
C ALA A 254 -6.43 18.87 7.74
N PHE A 255 -7.14 17.72 7.70
CA PHE A 255 -6.57 16.40 7.92
C PHE A 255 -5.53 16.04 6.85
N LYS A 256 -5.88 16.22 5.55
CA LYS A 256 -4.93 15.99 4.44
C LYS A 256 -3.64 16.79 4.62
N LYS A 257 -3.78 18.08 4.97
CA LYS A 257 -2.64 18.95 5.23
C LYS A 257 -1.82 18.48 6.43
N ALA A 258 -2.46 18.16 7.54
CA ALA A 258 -1.78 17.73 8.76
C ALA A 258 -0.99 16.43 8.53
N VAL A 259 -1.59 15.45 7.82
CA VAL A 259 -0.91 14.19 7.48
C VAL A 259 0.29 14.44 6.57
N LYS A 260 0.10 15.26 5.52
CA LYS A 260 1.20 15.63 4.62
C LYS A 260 2.36 16.29 5.37
N ASP A 261 2.06 17.28 6.21
CA ASP A 261 3.08 18.00 6.99
C ASP A 261 3.78 17.06 8.00
N ALA A 262 3.03 16.11 8.58
CA ALA A 262 3.59 15.12 9.47
C ALA A 262 4.62 14.23 8.75
N PHE A 263 4.29 13.71 7.57
CA PHE A 263 5.22 12.93 6.76
C PHE A 263 6.48 13.72 6.36
N LEU A 264 6.30 14.95 5.88
CA LEU A 264 7.41 15.80 5.43
C LEU A 264 8.39 16.20 6.55
N THR A 265 7.99 16.01 7.81
CA THR A 265 8.79 16.36 8.99
C THR A 265 9.19 15.16 9.83
N LEU A 266 9.00 13.93 9.33
CA LEU A 266 9.49 12.72 9.99
C LEU A 266 11.02 12.72 10.09
N ASP A 267 11.52 12.04 11.12
CA ASP A 267 12.96 11.79 11.22
C ASP A 267 13.37 10.82 10.09
N PRO A 268 14.45 11.13 9.34
CA PRO A 268 14.96 10.22 8.33
C PRO A 268 15.27 8.80 8.85
N ALA A 269 15.60 8.65 10.13
CA ALA A 269 15.84 7.34 10.74
C ALA A 269 14.56 6.47 10.81
N ASP A 270 13.40 7.09 11.03
CA ASP A 270 12.09 6.40 11.04
C ASP A 270 11.68 6.01 9.60
N ILE A 271 12.02 6.85 8.61
CA ILE A 271 11.74 6.61 7.18
C ILE A 271 12.64 5.50 6.62
N ALA A 272 13.91 5.46 7.05
CA ALA A 272 14.92 4.56 6.50
C ALA A 272 14.56 3.07 6.65
N LYS A 273 13.73 2.70 7.65
CA LYS A 273 13.27 1.32 7.83
C LYS A 273 12.44 0.82 6.66
N VAL A 274 11.51 1.65 6.19
CA VAL A 274 10.71 1.35 4.99
C VAL A 274 11.55 1.57 3.73
N GLY A 275 12.30 2.67 3.68
CA GLY A 275 13.17 3.00 2.55
C GLY A 275 14.15 1.88 2.17
N ALA A 276 14.57 1.06 3.14
CA ALA A 276 15.44 -0.08 2.89
C ALA A 276 14.76 -1.17 2.03
N PHE A 277 13.44 -1.37 2.16
CA PHE A 277 12.69 -2.28 1.30
C PHE A 277 12.43 -1.70 -0.09
N LEU A 278 12.40 -0.37 -0.19
CA LEU A 278 12.14 0.36 -1.43
C LEU A 278 13.43 0.72 -2.21
N ASP A 279 14.59 0.16 -1.82
CA ASP A 279 15.92 0.44 -2.43
C ASP A 279 16.26 1.93 -2.46
N VAL A 280 15.84 2.69 -1.43
CA VAL A 280 16.13 4.12 -1.32
C VAL A 280 17.53 4.31 -0.79
N THR A 281 18.48 4.51 -1.71
CA THR A 281 19.91 4.60 -1.40
C THR A 281 20.56 5.82 -2.06
N PRO A 282 21.22 6.71 -1.30
CA PRO A 282 21.18 6.80 0.16
C PRO A 282 19.81 7.30 0.65
N PRO A 283 19.36 6.87 1.86
CA PRO A 283 18.06 7.26 2.37
C PRO A 283 17.96 8.76 2.62
N GLY A 284 16.80 9.33 2.36
CA GLY A 284 16.51 10.75 2.53
C GLY A 284 15.16 10.98 3.22
N PRO A 285 14.67 12.23 3.22
CA PRO A 285 13.37 12.57 3.76
C PRO A 285 12.24 12.07 2.85
N MET A 286 11.00 12.14 3.33
CA MET A 286 9.85 12.13 2.44
C MET A 286 9.71 13.48 1.74
N ILE A 287 9.23 13.46 0.50
CA ILE A 287 8.95 14.66 -0.29
C ILE A 287 7.50 14.68 -0.76
N ALA A 288 6.99 15.88 -0.98
CA ALA A 288 5.66 16.04 -1.59
C ALA A 288 5.69 15.55 -3.04
N VAL A 289 4.68 14.82 -3.42
CA VAL A 289 4.46 14.37 -4.80
C VAL A 289 3.07 14.75 -5.29
N SER A 290 2.92 14.70 -6.60
CA SER A 290 1.69 14.97 -7.32
C SER A 290 1.39 13.83 -8.30
N LYS A 291 0.23 13.89 -8.93
CA LYS A 291 -0.11 12.93 -9.99
C LYS A 291 0.84 13.00 -11.18
N ASP A 292 1.39 14.19 -11.47
CA ASP A 292 2.29 14.39 -12.61
C ASP A 292 3.61 13.61 -12.46
N ASP A 293 4.06 13.38 -11.23
CA ASP A 293 5.26 12.56 -10.95
C ASP A 293 5.09 11.10 -11.39
N TYR A 294 3.84 10.65 -11.55
CA TYR A 294 3.46 9.30 -11.96
C TYR A 294 2.85 9.23 -13.36
N GLN A 295 2.86 10.34 -14.12
CA GLN A 295 2.26 10.40 -15.46
C GLN A 295 2.69 9.26 -16.40
N PRO A 296 3.97 8.82 -16.42
CA PRO A 296 4.38 7.68 -17.25
C PRO A 296 3.59 6.38 -16.97
N LEU A 297 3.12 6.17 -15.72
CA LEU A 297 2.33 4.99 -15.36
C LEU A 297 0.87 5.13 -15.82
N PHE A 298 0.31 6.33 -15.80
CA PHE A 298 -1.00 6.60 -16.42
C PHE A 298 -0.97 6.35 -17.92
N ASP A 299 0.10 6.76 -18.59
CA ASP A 299 0.29 6.53 -20.02
C ASP A 299 0.52 5.04 -20.35
N LEU A 300 1.27 4.34 -19.50
CA LEU A 300 1.46 2.89 -19.60
C LEU A 300 0.12 2.16 -19.47
N ALA A 301 -0.67 2.47 -18.45
CA ALA A 301 -1.97 1.86 -18.23
C ALA A 301 -2.89 2.06 -19.43
N LYS A 302 -2.91 3.26 -20.02
CA LYS A 302 -3.66 3.58 -21.22
C LYS A 302 -3.14 2.77 -22.43
N THR A 303 -1.82 2.74 -22.65
CA THR A 303 -1.19 2.03 -23.79
C THR A 303 -1.44 0.53 -23.74
N MET A 304 -1.42 -0.05 -22.55
CA MET A 304 -1.67 -1.47 -22.31
C MET A 304 -3.17 -1.80 -22.24
N ASN A 305 -4.06 -0.80 -22.32
CA ASN A 305 -5.50 -0.93 -22.11
C ASN A 305 -5.84 -1.60 -20.78
N LEU A 306 -5.10 -1.26 -19.71
CA LEU A 306 -5.32 -1.85 -18.40
C LEU A 306 -6.61 -1.34 -17.77
N THR A 307 -7.27 -2.23 -17.08
CA THR A 307 -8.51 -1.98 -16.34
C THR A 307 -8.39 -2.55 -14.94
N GLU A 308 -9.35 -2.27 -14.07
CA GLU A 308 -9.43 -2.85 -12.72
C GLU A 308 -9.36 -4.40 -12.71
N LYS A 309 -9.70 -5.06 -13.83
CA LYS A 309 -9.59 -6.52 -13.97
C LYS A 309 -8.15 -7.02 -14.14
N ASN A 310 -7.20 -6.11 -14.24
CA ASN A 310 -5.77 -6.41 -14.41
C ASN A 310 -4.98 -6.19 -13.10
N LEU A 311 -5.70 -5.97 -12.00
CA LEU A 311 -5.16 -5.92 -10.63
C LEU A 311 -5.37 -7.26 -9.93
#